data_20a9f835ecc39b7260d32daa4259582a
#
_entry.id   20a9f835ecc39b7260d32daa4259582a
#
_cell.length_a   1.000
_cell.length_b   1.000
_cell.length_c   1.000
_cell.angle_alpha   90.00
_cell.angle_beta   90.00
_cell.angle_gamma   90.00
#
_symmetry.space_group_name_H-M   'P 1'
#
loop_
_entity.id
_entity.type
_entity.pdbx_description
1 polymer ?
#
loop_
_entity_poly.entity_id
_entity_poly.type
_entity_poly.pdbx_seq_one_letter_code
_entity_poly.pdbx_strand_id
1 'polypeptide(L)'
;MDNLCNEFNTFPTGDFDAALATVKALHAAGVPILAGSDANYHFGARGMAHGVSLHGELRLLVRAGLAPTEALRAATSVPATTFGLDDRGRITPGARADLLLVDGDPTSRIADTLSIRDVWRSGSRTAR
;
A
#
# COMPACT_ATOMS: atom_id res chain seq x y z
N MET A 1 1.54 -5.65 15.92
CA MET A 1 0.61 -5.34 14.81
C MET A 1 -0.03 -6.58 14.22
N ASP A 2 0.59 -7.74 14.36
CA ASP A 2 0.07 -9.00 13.80
C ASP A 2 -1.26 -9.48 14.45
N ASN A 3 -1.57 -9.05 15.68
CA ASN A 3 -2.80 -9.43 16.35
C ASN A 3 -4.07 -8.72 15.84
N LEU A 4 -3.95 -7.54 15.24
CA LEU A 4 -5.11 -6.80 14.76
C LEU A 4 -5.79 -7.50 13.57
N CYS A 5 -5.01 -8.12 12.69
CA CYS A 5 -5.58 -8.89 11.57
C CYS A 5 -6.26 -10.19 12.02
N ASN A 6 -5.76 -10.84 13.08
CA ASN A 6 -6.35 -12.07 13.58
C ASN A 6 -7.68 -11.85 14.35
N GLU A 7 -7.85 -10.70 15.01
CA GLU A 7 -9.10 -10.38 15.73
C GLU A 7 -10.27 -10.06 14.78
N PHE A 8 -9.99 -9.71 13.50
CA PHE A 8 -11.01 -9.44 12.48
C PHE A 8 -11.38 -10.66 11.64
N ASN A 9 -10.64 -11.75 11.74
CA ASN A 9 -10.98 -12.98 11.04
C ASN A 9 -12.15 -13.70 11.75
N THR A 10 -13.36 -13.21 11.50
CA THR A 10 -14.60 -13.81 12.03
C THR A 10 -15.01 -15.07 11.28
N PHE A 11 -14.29 -15.43 10.22
CA PHE A 11 -14.54 -16.66 9.47
C PHE A 11 -13.62 -17.77 10.00
N PRO A 12 -14.15 -18.83 10.62
CA PRO A 12 -13.35 -19.92 11.19
C PRO A 12 -12.54 -20.69 10.13
N THR A 13 -12.74 -20.43 8.85
CA THR A 13 -12.09 -21.09 7.72
C THR A 13 -11.08 -20.19 7.00
N GLY A 14 -10.85 -18.94 7.46
CA GLY A 14 -9.88 -18.01 6.85
C GLY A 14 -8.45 -18.43 7.18
N ASP A 15 -7.66 -18.76 6.15
CA ASP A 15 -6.23 -19.01 6.27
C ASP A 15 -5.45 -17.83 5.69
N PHE A 16 -4.85 -17.07 6.58
CA PHE A 16 -4.08 -15.87 6.19
C PHE A 16 -2.81 -16.23 5.41
N ASP A 17 -2.17 -17.35 5.74
CA ASP A 17 -0.97 -17.79 5.02
C ASP A 17 -1.35 -18.29 3.60
N ALA A 18 -2.52 -18.89 3.43
CA ALA A 18 -3.05 -19.22 2.11
C ALA A 18 -3.34 -17.96 1.28
N ALA A 19 -3.81 -16.86 1.90
CA ALA A 19 -4.00 -15.60 1.21
C ALA A 19 -2.66 -15.02 0.72
N LEU A 20 -1.62 -15.01 1.56
CA LEU A 20 -0.27 -14.58 1.17
C LEU A 20 0.32 -15.47 0.06
N ALA A 21 0.14 -16.78 0.16
CA ALA A 21 0.58 -17.72 -0.88
C ALA A 21 -0.12 -17.47 -2.23
N THR A 22 -1.41 -17.12 -2.19
CA THR A 22 -2.19 -16.76 -3.39
C THR A 22 -1.63 -15.49 -4.04
N VAL A 23 -1.37 -14.43 -3.26
CA VAL A 23 -0.75 -13.20 -3.78
C VAL A 23 0.61 -13.49 -4.40
N LYS A 24 1.43 -14.30 -3.73
CA LYS A 24 2.74 -14.74 -4.27
C LYS A 24 2.60 -15.46 -5.61
N ALA A 25 1.65 -16.39 -5.72
CA ALA A 25 1.43 -17.17 -6.94
C ALA A 25 0.94 -16.27 -8.09
N LEU A 26 0.01 -15.35 -7.82
CA LEU A 26 -0.47 -14.39 -8.81
C LEU A 26 0.65 -13.47 -9.29
N HIS A 27 1.47 -12.95 -8.35
CA HIS A 27 2.63 -12.12 -8.69
C HIS A 27 3.63 -12.88 -9.57
N ALA A 28 3.98 -14.11 -9.20
CA ALA A 28 4.87 -14.97 -9.98
C ALA A 28 4.31 -15.30 -11.38
N ALA A 29 3.00 -15.34 -11.54
CA ALA A 29 2.31 -15.51 -12.82
C ALA A 29 2.22 -14.21 -13.65
N GLY A 30 2.78 -13.10 -13.18
CA GLY A 30 2.77 -11.80 -13.87
C GLY A 30 1.43 -11.07 -13.80
N VAL A 31 0.53 -11.47 -12.91
CA VAL A 31 -0.74 -10.77 -12.69
C VAL A 31 -0.44 -9.45 -11.98
N PRO A 32 -0.93 -8.30 -12.46
CA PRO A 32 -0.77 -7.02 -11.78
C PRO A 32 -1.40 -7.05 -10.38
N ILE A 33 -0.59 -6.74 -9.36
CA ILE A 33 -1.06 -6.63 -7.98
C ILE A 33 -1.27 -5.14 -7.67
N LEU A 34 -2.45 -4.80 -7.14
CA LEU A 34 -2.78 -3.47 -6.67
C LEU A 34 -2.90 -3.52 -5.14
N ALA A 35 -2.22 -2.60 -4.46
CA ALA A 35 -2.36 -2.44 -3.02
C ALA A 35 -3.71 -1.79 -2.69
N GLY A 36 -4.46 -2.42 -1.79
CA GLY A 36 -5.75 -1.93 -1.33
C GLY A 36 -5.92 -2.16 0.17
N SER A 37 -6.21 -1.12 0.92
CA SER A 37 -6.37 -1.20 2.38
C SER A 37 -7.77 -1.59 2.84
N ASP A 38 -8.75 -1.54 1.94
CA ASP A 38 -10.18 -1.66 2.29
C ASP A 38 -10.57 -0.77 3.49
N ALA A 39 -10.00 0.44 3.54
CA ALA A 39 -10.18 1.35 4.66
C ALA A 39 -11.66 1.77 4.75
N ASN A 40 -12.31 1.33 5.82
CA ASN A 40 -13.75 1.49 6.04
C ASN A 40 -14.08 1.92 7.47
N TYR A 41 -13.07 2.44 8.21
CA TYR A 41 -13.26 2.87 9.59
C TYR A 41 -14.28 4.00 9.66
N HIS A 42 -15.41 3.74 10.29
CA HIS A 42 -16.40 4.74 10.66
C HIS A 42 -16.36 4.96 12.18
N PHE A 43 -16.58 6.18 12.63
CA PHE A 43 -16.42 6.60 14.03
C PHE A 43 -17.10 5.62 15.01
N GLY A 44 -16.30 4.98 15.88
CA GLY A 44 -16.80 4.03 16.88
C GLY A 44 -17.06 2.61 16.40
N ALA A 45 -16.86 2.29 15.11
CA ALA A 45 -17.00 0.96 14.56
C ALA A 45 -15.64 0.25 14.41
N ARG A 46 -15.62 -1.07 14.47
CA ARG A 46 -14.45 -1.88 14.10
C ARG A 46 -14.25 -1.78 12.59
N GLY A 47 -13.06 -1.42 12.14
CA GLY A 47 -12.74 -1.29 10.72
C GLY A 47 -11.28 -0.97 10.47
N MET A 48 -10.92 -0.90 9.19
CA MET A 48 -9.56 -0.57 8.75
C MET A 48 -9.37 0.95 8.72
N ALA A 49 -8.33 1.43 9.42
CA ALA A 49 -8.05 2.87 9.54
C ALA A 49 -7.53 3.46 8.21
N HIS A 50 -8.09 4.60 7.81
CA HIS A 50 -7.60 5.34 6.64
C HIS A 50 -6.13 5.76 6.83
N GLY A 51 -5.36 5.74 5.74
CA GLY A 51 -3.95 6.11 5.71
C GLY A 51 -3.02 5.01 6.24
N VAL A 52 -3.03 4.76 7.54
CA VAL A 52 -2.09 3.82 8.19
C VAL A 52 -2.23 2.38 7.67
N SER A 53 -3.43 1.95 7.30
CA SER A 53 -3.66 0.59 6.78
C SER A 53 -2.93 0.33 5.47
N LEU A 54 -2.72 1.35 4.62
CA LEU A 54 -1.95 1.18 3.39
C LEU A 54 -0.50 0.77 3.67
N HIS A 55 0.11 1.32 4.71
CA HIS A 55 1.48 0.91 5.09
C HIS A 55 1.52 -0.54 5.61
N GLY A 56 0.44 -0.98 6.28
CA GLY A 56 0.24 -2.38 6.63
C GLY A 56 0.15 -3.27 5.41
N GLU A 57 -0.66 -2.89 4.43
CA GLU A 57 -0.82 -3.60 3.16
C GLU A 57 0.51 -3.74 2.42
N LEU A 58 1.29 -2.67 2.28
CA LEU A 58 2.61 -2.72 1.65
C LEU A 58 3.56 -3.72 2.34
N ARG A 59 3.52 -3.81 3.67
CA ARG A 59 4.30 -4.81 4.43
C ARG A 59 3.81 -6.23 4.16
N LEU A 60 2.51 -6.44 4.01
CA LEU A 60 1.92 -7.73 3.68
C LEU A 60 2.30 -8.18 2.27
N LEU A 61 2.31 -7.27 1.29
CA LEU A 61 2.77 -7.56 -0.06
C LEU A 61 4.25 -8.00 -0.07
N VAL A 62 5.11 -7.32 0.71
CA VAL A 62 6.51 -7.75 0.86
C VAL A 62 6.59 -9.11 1.56
N ARG A 63 5.79 -9.36 2.59
CA ARG A 63 5.71 -10.68 3.24
C ARG A 63 5.22 -11.78 2.28
N ALA A 64 4.33 -11.44 1.35
CA ALA A 64 3.88 -12.36 0.29
C ALA A 64 4.95 -12.64 -0.78
N GLY A 65 6.09 -11.90 -0.77
CA GLY A 65 7.24 -12.16 -1.64
C GLY A 65 7.51 -11.10 -2.69
N LEU A 66 6.79 -9.99 -2.72
CA LEU A 66 7.10 -8.85 -3.57
C LEU A 66 8.36 -8.14 -3.03
N ALA A 67 9.22 -7.64 -3.93
CA ALA A 67 10.27 -6.71 -3.53
C ALA A 67 9.65 -5.39 -3.01
N PRO A 68 10.33 -4.65 -2.11
CA PRO A 68 9.81 -3.37 -1.60
C PRO A 68 9.42 -2.39 -2.72
N THR A 69 10.22 -2.32 -3.80
CA THR A 69 9.92 -1.50 -4.98
C THR A 69 8.67 -1.96 -5.73
N GLU A 70 8.40 -3.26 -5.78
CA GLU A 70 7.19 -3.81 -6.40
C GLU A 70 5.97 -3.49 -5.55
N ALA A 71 6.06 -3.60 -4.22
CA ALA A 71 5.00 -3.20 -3.30
C ALA A 71 4.69 -1.69 -3.44
N LEU A 72 5.72 -0.83 -3.54
CA LEU A 72 5.52 0.60 -3.80
C LEU A 72 4.83 0.85 -5.15
N ARG A 73 5.22 0.14 -6.19
CA ARG A 73 4.56 0.22 -7.51
C ARG A 73 3.12 -0.25 -7.46
N ALA A 74 2.81 -1.28 -6.67
CA ALA A 74 1.44 -1.76 -6.45
C ALA A 74 0.52 -0.69 -5.82
N ALA A 75 1.09 0.30 -5.11
CA ALA A 75 0.34 1.42 -4.52
C ALA A 75 0.41 2.72 -5.35
N THR A 76 1.16 2.77 -6.44
CA THR A 76 1.43 4.00 -7.19
C THR A 76 1.25 3.84 -8.69
N SER A 77 2.26 3.38 -9.41
CA SER A 77 2.25 3.32 -10.86
C SER A 77 1.34 2.23 -11.44
N VAL A 78 1.21 1.09 -10.75
CA VAL A 78 0.33 0.01 -11.23
C VAL A 78 -1.14 0.44 -11.21
N PRO A 79 -1.72 0.93 -10.09
CA PRO A 79 -3.10 1.42 -10.10
C PRO A 79 -3.28 2.62 -11.03
N ALA A 80 -2.31 3.54 -11.11
CA ALA A 80 -2.40 4.66 -12.04
C ALA A 80 -2.57 4.18 -13.50
N THR A 81 -1.75 3.22 -13.93
CA THR A 81 -1.87 2.63 -15.26
C THR A 81 -3.18 1.84 -15.43
N THR A 82 -3.55 1.03 -14.44
CA THR A 82 -4.75 0.19 -14.50
C THR A 82 -6.04 1.00 -14.65
N PHE A 83 -6.09 2.18 -14.01
CA PHE A 83 -7.27 3.05 -14.02
C PHE A 83 -7.15 4.23 -15.00
N GLY A 84 -6.15 4.24 -15.90
CA GLY A 84 -5.97 5.30 -16.89
C GLY A 84 -5.65 6.67 -16.31
N LEU A 85 -4.94 6.72 -15.18
CA LEU A 85 -4.52 7.96 -14.52
C LEU A 85 -3.10 8.34 -14.98
N ASP A 86 -2.98 8.81 -16.21
CA ASP A 86 -1.69 8.97 -16.88
C ASP A 86 -0.82 10.10 -16.30
N ASP A 87 -1.44 11.03 -15.57
CA ASP A 87 -0.80 12.21 -14.98
C ASP A 87 -0.15 11.96 -13.62
N ARG A 88 -0.23 10.75 -13.05
CA ARG A 88 0.22 10.45 -11.67
C ARG A 88 0.83 9.05 -11.49
N GLY A 89 1.16 8.69 -10.26
CA GLY A 89 1.70 7.37 -9.90
C GLY A 89 3.20 7.21 -10.17
N ARG A 90 3.88 8.25 -10.68
CA ARG A 90 5.32 8.27 -10.96
C ARG A 90 5.89 9.66 -10.85
N ILE A 91 7.17 9.76 -10.56
CA ILE A 91 7.92 11.02 -10.53
C ILE A 91 8.55 11.21 -11.92
N THR A 92 7.96 12.09 -12.71
CA THR A 92 8.45 12.44 -14.05
C THR A 92 8.04 13.89 -14.38
N PRO A 93 8.84 14.64 -15.19
CA PRO A 93 8.46 15.97 -15.63
C PRO A 93 7.08 15.97 -16.31
N GLY A 94 6.22 16.92 -15.96
CA GLY A 94 4.86 17.04 -16.48
C GLY A 94 3.81 16.22 -15.75
N ALA A 95 4.20 15.27 -14.88
CA ALA A 95 3.25 14.56 -14.03
C ALA A 95 2.78 15.43 -12.87
N ARG A 96 1.60 15.11 -12.37
CA ARG A 96 1.02 15.75 -11.19
C ARG A 96 1.89 15.46 -9.97
N ALA A 97 2.26 16.51 -9.25
CA ALA A 97 3.11 16.41 -8.07
C ALA A 97 2.29 16.03 -6.82
N ASP A 98 1.83 14.77 -6.78
CA ASP A 98 1.32 14.11 -5.59
C ASP A 98 2.48 13.28 -5.01
N LEU A 99 3.17 13.83 -4.01
CA LEU A 99 4.44 13.31 -3.52
C LEU A 99 4.39 13.04 -2.02
N LEU A 100 5.07 11.98 -1.61
CA LEU A 100 5.32 11.64 -0.22
C LEU A 100 6.83 11.65 0.02
N LEU A 101 7.29 12.49 0.94
CA LEU A 101 8.67 12.48 1.43
C LEU A 101 8.71 11.70 2.74
N VAL A 102 9.62 10.74 2.82
CA VAL A 102 9.84 9.92 4.02
C VAL A 102 11.29 9.97 4.45
N ASP A 103 11.55 9.71 5.71
CA ASP A 103 12.90 9.43 6.21
C ASP A 103 13.24 7.95 5.97
N GLY A 104 14.50 7.69 5.58
CA GLY A 104 14.97 6.34 5.27
C GLY A 104 14.87 6.00 3.79
N ASP A 105 14.85 4.71 3.49
CA ASP A 105 14.80 4.17 2.12
C ASP A 105 13.72 3.08 1.99
N PRO A 106 12.50 3.44 1.60
CA PRO A 106 11.41 2.49 1.46
C PRO A 106 11.61 1.51 0.29
N THR A 107 12.57 1.77 -0.60
CA THR A 107 12.91 0.83 -1.69
C THR A 107 13.70 -0.38 -1.19
N SER A 108 14.36 -0.23 -0.05
CA SER A 108 15.10 -1.30 0.64
C SER A 108 14.32 -1.82 1.86
N ARG A 109 13.66 -0.93 2.59
CA ARG A 109 12.92 -1.24 3.80
C ARG A 109 11.53 -0.62 3.76
N ILE A 110 10.55 -1.39 3.36
CA ILE A 110 9.17 -0.91 3.14
C ILE A 110 8.55 -0.22 4.37
N ALA A 111 8.99 -0.56 5.59
CA ALA A 111 8.52 0.07 6.81
C ALA A 111 8.86 1.57 6.90
N ASP A 112 9.85 2.05 6.16
CA ASP A 112 10.23 3.47 6.12
C ASP A 112 9.14 4.35 5.50
N THR A 113 8.17 3.79 4.79
CA THR A 113 6.97 4.51 4.35
C THR A 113 6.19 5.15 5.50
N LEU A 114 6.32 4.65 6.74
CA LEU A 114 5.69 5.22 7.93
C LEU A 114 6.40 6.49 8.45
N SER A 115 7.67 6.70 8.07
CA SER A 115 8.48 7.83 8.53
C SER A 115 8.22 9.09 7.70
N ILE A 116 6.94 9.49 7.61
CA ILE A 116 6.49 10.59 6.75
C ILE A 116 7.06 11.92 7.26
N ARG A 117 7.79 12.64 6.39
CA ARG A 117 8.26 14.01 6.61
C ARG A 117 7.31 15.04 6.04
N ASP A 118 6.93 14.87 4.79
CA ASP A 118 6.12 15.83 4.06
C ASP A 118 5.22 15.17 3.03
N VAL A 119 4.12 15.85 2.71
CA VAL A 119 3.15 15.44 1.68
C VAL A 119 2.86 16.63 0.77
N TRP A 120 2.88 16.40 -0.53
CA TRP A 120 2.41 17.35 -1.53
C TRP A 120 1.21 16.78 -2.27
N ARG A 121 0.24 17.62 -2.52
CA ARG A 121 -0.93 17.34 -3.34
C ARG A 121 -1.02 18.38 -4.44
N SER A 122 -0.97 17.94 -5.69
CA SER A 122 -0.97 18.83 -6.87
C SER A 122 0.08 19.94 -6.77
N GLY A 123 1.29 19.62 -6.28
CA GLY A 123 2.40 20.55 -6.11
C GLY A 123 2.32 21.44 -4.86
N SER A 124 1.23 21.42 -4.12
CA SER A 124 1.08 22.19 -2.88
C SER A 124 1.39 21.32 -1.68
N ARG A 125 2.29 21.80 -0.80
CA ARG A 125 2.60 21.13 0.47
C ARG A 125 1.37 21.16 1.38
N THR A 126 0.95 20.02 1.87
CA THR A 126 -0.16 19.94 2.83
C THR A 126 0.35 20.33 4.22
N ALA A 127 -0.42 21.18 4.91
CA ALA A 127 -0.15 21.46 6.33
C ALA A 127 -0.33 20.18 7.16
N ARG A 128 0.54 19.98 8.13
CA ARG A 128 0.38 18.93 9.16
C ARG A 128 -0.62 19.38 10.20
#